data_4b9377ec3eab79b9000b36effd5cd8d3
#
_entry.id   4b9377ec3eab79b9000b36effd5cd8d3
#
_cell.length_a   1.000
_cell.length_b   1.000
_cell.length_c   1.000
_cell.angle_alpha   90.00
_cell.angle_beta   90.00
_cell.angle_gamma   90.00
#
_symmetry.space_group_name_H-M   'P 1'
#
loop_
_entity.id
_entity.type
_entity.pdbx_description
1 polymer ?
#
loop_
_entity_poly.entity_id
_entity_poly.type
_entity_poly.pdbx_seq_one_letter_code
_entity_poly.pdbx_strand_id
1 'polypeptide(L)'
;DLIGLSDQVLFVLDQRPTSIRLCRHVLELCARCGAATKQFVFAVNRWSKQALFSGIDVSAALGTAHAIEFPDGGKAVREYLGSGQPLDVADAHNPLYLSLAKLALELFPESDGGAPGKAPGATRRGLFRSRRRKEAAACL
;
A
#
# COMPACT_ATOMS: atom_id res chain seq x y z
N ASP A 1 11.82 -14.15 14.88
CA ASP A 1 10.49 -13.59 15.14
C ASP A 1 10.41 -12.19 14.50
N LEU A 2 9.81 -12.08 13.29
CA LEU A 2 9.71 -10.81 12.55
C LEU A 2 8.87 -9.76 13.31
N ILE A 3 7.81 -10.20 14.00
CA ILE A 3 6.92 -9.29 14.74
C ILE A 3 7.69 -8.62 15.89
N GLY A 4 8.51 -9.38 16.61
CA GLY A 4 9.30 -8.85 17.73
C GLY A 4 10.43 -7.90 17.30
N LEU A 5 10.82 -7.93 16.02
CA LEU A 5 11.85 -7.05 15.44
C LEU A 5 11.26 -5.82 14.74
N SER A 6 9.93 -5.75 14.63
CA SER A 6 9.26 -4.67 13.92
C SER A 6 8.83 -3.58 14.90
N ASP A 7 9.03 -2.31 14.54
CA ASP A 7 8.54 -1.17 15.30
C ASP A 7 7.01 -1.08 15.22
N GLN A 8 6.45 -1.41 14.06
CA GLN A 8 5.01 -1.48 13.83
C GLN A 8 4.64 -2.64 12.91
N VAL A 9 3.45 -3.20 13.10
CA VAL A 9 2.89 -4.28 12.30
C VAL A 9 1.55 -3.84 11.73
N LEU A 10 1.46 -3.74 10.40
CA LEU A 10 0.24 -3.38 9.72
C LEU A 10 -0.53 -4.64 9.32
N PHE A 11 -1.70 -4.84 9.93
CA PHE A 11 -2.65 -5.89 9.53
C PHE A 11 -3.64 -5.35 8.50
N VAL A 12 -3.59 -5.91 7.30
CA VAL A 12 -4.52 -5.56 6.22
C VAL A 12 -5.60 -6.64 6.13
N LEU A 13 -6.85 -6.23 6.25
CA LEU A 13 -8.01 -7.12 6.17
C LEU A 13 -9.11 -6.45 5.33
N ASP A 14 -10.15 -7.21 4.98
CA ASP A 14 -11.37 -6.67 4.38
C ASP A 14 -12.57 -6.77 5.35
N GLN A 15 -13.72 -6.17 4.98
CA GLN A 15 -14.92 -6.12 5.82
C GLN A 15 -15.70 -7.47 5.86
N ARG A 16 -15.17 -8.57 5.34
CA ARG A 16 -15.83 -9.87 5.39
C ARG A 16 -15.72 -10.49 6.79
N PRO A 17 -16.80 -11.13 7.28
CA PRO A 17 -16.80 -11.81 8.59
C PRO A 17 -15.65 -12.80 8.76
N THR A 18 -15.30 -13.49 7.69
CA THR A 18 -14.20 -14.47 7.68
C THR A 18 -12.84 -13.83 7.88
N SER A 19 -12.59 -12.67 7.25
CA SER A 19 -11.34 -11.93 7.39
C SER A 19 -11.18 -11.36 8.80
N ILE A 20 -12.26 -10.81 9.37
CA ILE A 20 -12.26 -10.29 10.74
C ILE A 20 -12.00 -11.41 11.74
N ARG A 21 -12.65 -12.56 11.58
CA ARG A 21 -12.46 -13.73 12.45
C ARG A 21 -11.01 -14.25 12.37
N LEU A 22 -10.47 -14.35 11.16
CA LEU A 22 -9.09 -14.78 10.96
C LEU A 22 -8.10 -13.82 11.61
N CYS A 23 -8.31 -12.52 11.44
CA CYS A 23 -7.48 -11.51 12.08
C CYS A 23 -7.50 -11.65 13.61
N ARG A 24 -8.66 -11.86 14.22
CA ARG A 24 -8.77 -12.14 15.67
C ARG A 24 -7.95 -13.36 16.10
N HIS A 25 -8.04 -14.46 15.36
CA HIS A 25 -7.24 -15.66 15.67
C HIS A 25 -5.74 -15.38 15.60
N VAL A 26 -5.29 -14.60 14.59
CA VAL A 26 -3.88 -14.20 14.53
C VAL A 26 -3.48 -13.36 15.73
N LEU A 27 -4.32 -12.42 16.15
CA LEU A 27 -4.06 -11.59 17.36
C LEU A 27 -3.97 -12.44 18.63
N GLU A 28 -4.88 -13.41 18.79
CA GLU A 28 -4.87 -14.35 19.92
C GLU A 28 -3.58 -15.19 19.92
N LEU A 29 -3.13 -15.65 18.76
CA LEU A 29 -1.86 -16.38 18.63
C LEU A 29 -0.67 -15.49 18.96
N CYS A 30 -0.63 -14.26 18.44
CA CYS A 30 0.43 -13.29 18.77
C CYS A 30 0.51 -13.05 20.28
N ALA A 31 -0.62 -12.82 20.94
CA ALA A 31 -0.68 -12.63 22.38
C ALA A 31 -0.18 -13.85 23.16
N ARG A 32 -0.57 -15.07 22.74
CA ARG A 32 -0.09 -16.33 23.33
C ARG A 32 1.41 -16.55 23.15
N CYS A 33 1.97 -16.05 22.06
CA CYS A 33 3.40 -16.10 21.79
C CYS A 33 4.18 -14.95 22.47
N GLY A 34 3.52 -14.10 23.24
CA GLY A 34 4.17 -12.97 23.94
C GLY A 34 4.51 -11.80 23.03
N ALA A 35 3.95 -11.74 21.82
CA ALA A 35 4.16 -10.61 20.93
C ALA A 35 3.43 -9.36 21.44
N ALA A 36 4.12 -8.20 21.40
CA ALA A 36 3.55 -6.94 21.85
C ALA A 36 2.47 -6.45 20.85
N THR A 37 1.20 -6.58 21.23
CA THR A 37 0.06 -6.20 20.36
C THR A 37 -0.15 -4.68 20.25
N LYS A 38 0.54 -3.90 21.07
CA LYS A 38 0.46 -2.41 21.06
C LYS A 38 1.00 -1.78 19.75
N GLN A 39 1.81 -2.51 19.01
CA GLN A 39 2.42 -2.08 17.74
C GLN A 39 1.51 -2.36 16.54
N PHE A 40 0.33 -2.93 16.76
CA PHE A 40 -0.53 -3.38 15.66
C PHE A 40 -1.43 -2.25 15.18
N VAL A 41 -1.32 -1.95 13.89
CA VAL A 41 -2.16 -1.02 13.14
C VAL A 41 -3.06 -1.85 12.22
N PHE A 42 -4.36 -1.56 12.21
CA PHE A 42 -5.32 -2.30 11.40
C PHE A 42 -5.79 -1.44 10.24
N ALA A 43 -5.77 -2.00 9.03
CA ALA A 43 -6.23 -1.36 7.81
C ALA A 43 -7.29 -2.21 7.13
N VAL A 44 -8.45 -1.62 6.88
CA VAL A 44 -9.55 -2.23 6.14
C VAL A 44 -9.40 -1.88 4.67
N ASN A 45 -9.00 -2.85 3.86
CA ASN A 45 -8.84 -2.69 2.43
C ASN A 45 -10.18 -2.83 1.71
N ARG A 46 -10.37 -2.09 0.62
CA ARG A 46 -11.61 -2.03 -0.16
C ARG A 46 -12.81 -1.67 0.70
N TRP A 47 -12.59 -0.73 1.61
CA TRP A 47 -13.63 -0.26 2.49
C TRP A 47 -14.83 0.29 1.70
N SER A 48 -16.04 -0.07 2.14
CA SER A 48 -17.30 0.36 1.56
C SER A 48 -18.32 0.63 2.64
N LYS A 49 -19.03 1.75 2.51
CA LYS A 49 -20.19 2.08 3.38
C LYS A 49 -21.35 1.09 3.25
N GLN A 50 -21.38 0.33 2.15
CA GLN A 50 -22.45 -0.63 1.85
C GLN A 50 -22.15 -2.03 2.39
N ALA A 51 -20.95 -2.25 2.97
CA ALA A 51 -20.61 -3.52 3.57
C ALA A 51 -21.42 -3.77 4.84
N LEU A 52 -21.59 -5.06 5.18
CA LEU A 52 -22.33 -5.50 6.37
C LEU A 52 -21.74 -4.97 7.68
N PHE A 53 -20.41 -4.87 7.74
CA PHE A 53 -19.69 -4.36 8.91
C PHE A 53 -19.13 -2.97 8.60
N SER A 54 -19.45 -2.00 9.46
CA SER A 54 -18.82 -0.68 9.44
C SER A 54 -17.38 -0.73 9.97
N GLY A 55 -16.61 0.35 9.78
CA GLY A 55 -15.29 0.48 10.41
C GLY A 55 -15.34 0.41 11.93
N ILE A 56 -16.42 0.90 12.54
CA ILE A 56 -16.66 0.81 13.99
C ILE A 56 -16.84 -0.64 14.42
N ASP A 57 -17.63 -1.42 13.68
CA ASP A 57 -17.84 -2.85 13.98
C ASP A 57 -16.54 -3.64 13.87
N VAL A 58 -15.73 -3.35 12.85
CA VAL A 58 -14.41 -3.96 12.68
C VAL A 58 -13.49 -3.58 13.84
N SER A 59 -13.42 -2.32 14.21
CA SER A 59 -12.59 -1.85 15.34
C SER A 59 -13.01 -2.51 16.65
N ALA A 60 -14.30 -2.58 16.92
CA ALA A 60 -14.84 -3.25 18.10
C ALA A 60 -14.51 -4.75 18.11
N ALA A 61 -14.66 -5.43 16.97
CA ALA A 61 -14.37 -6.85 16.84
C ALA A 61 -12.88 -7.18 17.03
N LEU A 62 -11.98 -6.27 16.67
CA LEU A 62 -10.53 -6.41 16.84
C LEU A 62 -10.00 -5.89 18.17
N GLY A 63 -10.85 -5.21 18.97
CA GLY A 63 -10.44 -4.62 20.24
C GLY A 63 -9.49 -3.43 20.07
N THR A 64 -9.58 -2.73 18.94
CA THR A 64 -8.77 -1.52 18.66
C THR A 64 -9.61 -0.26 18.75
N ALA A 65 -8.98 0.88 19.06
CA ALA A 65 -9.68 2.16 19.10
C ALA A 65 -10.08 2.65 17.72
N HIS A 66 -9.30 2.32 16.69
CA HIS A 66 -9.52 2.77 15.32
C HIS A 66 -8.90 1.78 14.31
N ALA A 67 -9.62 1.53 13.22
CA ALA A 67 -9.08 0.85 12.05
C ALA A 67 -9.04 1.83 10.87
N ILE A 68 -7.93 1.85 10.15
CA ILE A 68 -7.74 2.75 9.00
C ILE A 68 -8.55 2.20 7.82
N GLU A 69 -9.28 3.06 7.14
CA GLU A 69 -10.14 2.67 6.02
C GLU A 69 -9.48 3.04 4.69
N PHE A 70 -9.20 2.03 3.87
CA PHE A 70 -8.72 2.22 2.51
C PHE A 70 -9.85 2.00 1.52
N PRO A 71 -10.30 3.04 0.80
CA PRO A 71 -11.33 2.91 -0.21
C PRO A 71 -10.87 2.02 -1.38
N ASP A 72 -11.81 1.43 -2.11
CA ASP A 72 -11.46 0.74 -3.37
C ASP A 72 -10.95 1.77 -4.38
N GLY A 73 -9.74 1.58 -4.87
CA GLY A 73 -9.13 2.43 -5.89
C GLY A 73 -9.77 2.31 -7.29
N GLY A 74 -10.75 1.42 -7.44
CA GLY A 74 -11.52 1.23 -8.66
C GLY A 74 -10.79 0.46 -9.76
N LYS A 75 -11.36 0.53 -10.96
CA LYS A 75 -10.86 -0.20 -12.14
C LYS A 75 -9.47 0.30 -12.55
N ALA A 76 -9.25 1.61 -12.53
CA ALA A 76 -7.98 2.22 -12.91
C ALA A 76 -6.81 1.66 -12.09
N VAL A 77 -6.94 1.60 -10.76
CA VAL A 77 -5.89 1.04 -9.89
C VAL A 77 -5.59 -0.43 -10.22
N ARG A 78 -6.61 -1.24 -10.51
CA ARG A 78 -6.40 -2.65 -10.89
C ARG A 78 -5.64 -2.78 -12.21
N GLU A 79 -5.92 -1.93 -13.19
CA GLU A 79 -5.23 -1.91 -14.47
C GLU A 79 -3.77 -1.45 -14.32
N TYR A 80 -3.52 -0.41 -13.53
CA TYR A 80 -2.18 0.10 -13.27
C TYR A 80 -1.33 -0.90 -12.49
N LEU A 81 -1.86 -1.50 -11.43
CA LEU A 81 -1.16 -2.55 -10.69
C LEU A 81 -0.85 -3.76 -11.59
N GLY A 82 -1.77 -4.12 -12.48
CA GLY A 82 -1.56 -5.19 -13.46
C GLY A 82 -0.47 -4.87 -14.48
N SER A 83 -0.24 -3.60 -14.78
CA SER A 83 0.84 -3.15 -15.68
C SER A 83 2.18 -2.90 -14.97
N GLY A 84 2.23 -3.04 -13.65
CA GLY A 84 3.43 -2.77 -12.84
C GLY A 84 3.77 -1.28 -12.70
N GLN A 85 2.82 -0.39 -12.98
CA GLN A 85 3.03 1.06 -12.79
C GLN A 85 2.78 1.48 -11.35
N PRO A 86 3.62 2.37 -10.78
CA PRO A 86 3.38 2.94 -9.46
C PRO A 86 2.09 3.77 -9.44
N LEU A 87 1.36 3.70 -8.32
CA LEU A 87 0.05 4.34 -8.20
C LEU A 87 0.10 5.87 -8.23
N ASP A 88 1.15 6.48 -7.69
CA ASP A 88 1.39 7.92 -7.71
C ASP A 88 1.58 8.48 -9.12
N VAL A 89 2.18 7.69 -10.01
CA VAL A 89 2.34 8.04 -11.44
C VAL A 89 1.02 7.87 -12.20
N ALA A 90 0.23 6.89 -11.80
CA ALA A 90 -1.00 6.53 -12.50
C ALA A 90 -2.14 7.51 -12.21
N ASP A 91 -2.37 7.82 -10.93
CA ASP A 91 -3.44 8.73 -10.49
C ASP A 91 -3.17 9.26 -9.08
N ALA A 92 -2.48 10.40 -9.00
CA ALA A 92 -2.15 11.08 -7.74
C ALA A 92 -3.39 11.59 -6.97
N HIS A 93 -4.56 11.67 -7.58
CA HIS A 93 -5.81 12.08 -6.94
C HIS A 93 -6.69 10.90 -6.53
N ASN A 94 -6.23 9.68 -6.76
CA ASN A 94 -6.99 8.49 -6.39
C ASN A 94 -7.19 8.43 -4.86
N PRO A 95 -8.43 8.21 -4.38
CA PRO A 95 -8.70 8.14 -2.95
C PRO A 95 -7.87 7.09 -2.20
N LEU A 96 -7.56 5.96 -2.85
CA LEU A 96 -6.68 4.95 -2.27
C LEU A 96 -5.26 5.48 -2.09
N TYR A 97 -4.70 6.14 -3.12
CA TYR A 97 -3.37 6.74 -3.03
C TYR A 97 -3.29 7.78 -1.90
N LEU A 98 -4.25 8.68 -1.83
CA LEU A 98 -4.30 9.71 -0.78
C LEU A 98 -4.39 9.10 0.64
N SER A 99 -5.16 8.03 0.80
CA SER A 99 -5.26 7.31 2.08
C SER A 99 -3.95 6.61 2.45
N LEU A 100 -3.25 6.02 1.48
CA LEU A 100 -1.95 5.40 1.69
C LEU A 100 -0.87 6.43 2.01
N ALA A 101 -0.85 7.56 1.31
CA ALA A 101 0.08 8.66 1.58
C ALA A 101 -0.12 9.22 3.00
N LYS A 102 -1.37 9.39 3.42
CA LYS A 102 -1.68 9.81 4.80
C LYS A 102 -1.15 8.81 5.83
N LEU A 103 -1.40 7.52 5.64
CA LEU A 103 -0.86 6.49 6.54
C LEU A 103 0.67 6.51 6.58
N ALA A 104 1.33 6.68 5.42
CA ALA A 104 2.79 6.75 5.38
C ALA A 104 3.34 7.90 6.23
N LEU A 105 2.70 9.07 6.18
CA LEU A 105 3.08 10.22 7.02
C LEU A 105 2.81 9.97 8.51
N GLU A 106 1.75 9.25 8.86
CA GLU A 106 1.44 8.88 10.25
C GLU A 106 2.46 7.87 10.81
N LEU A 107 2.88 6.91 9.99
CA LEU A 107 3.86 5.89 10.40
C LEU A 107 5.31 6.40 10.40
N PHE A 108 5.63 7.36 9.53
CA PHE A 108 6.98 7.91 9.35
C PHE A 108 6.96 9.46 9.42
N PRO A 109 6.68 10.04 10.59
CA PRO A 109 6.54 11.50 10.74
C PRO A 109 7.83 12.28 10.41
N GLU A 110 9.00 11.65 10.48
CA GLU A 110 10.28 12.28 10.17
C GLU A 110 10.58 12.38 8.66
N SER A 111 9.76 11.75 7.82
CA SER A 111 9.93 11.81 6.36
C SER A 111 9.37 13.10 5.72
N ASP A 112 9.01 14.10 6.52
CA ASP A 112 8.43 15.39 6.08
C ASP A 112 9.42 16.31 5.33
N GLY A 113 10.54 15.77 4.84
CA GLY A 113 11.49 16.45 3.97
C GLY A 113 11.19 16.36 2.47
N GLY A 114 10.17 15.63 2.07
CA GLY A 114 9.76 15.48 0.67
C GLY A 114 8.27 15.71 0.51
N ALA A 115 7.86 16.94 0.20
CA ALA A 115 6.59 17.13 -0.50
C ALA A 115 6.47 16.06 -1.60
N PRO A 116 5.25 15.49 -1.88
CA PRO A 116 5.08 14.54 -2.98
C PRO A 116 5.69 15.18 -4.22
N GLY A 117 6.89 14.67 -4.57
CA GLY A 117 7.82 15.40 -5.40
C GLY A 117 7.16 15.72 -6.73
N LYS A 118 7.22 16.96 -7.15
CA LYS A 118 7.41 17.26 -8.56
C LYS A 118 8.36 16.20 -9.09
N ALA A 119 7.84 15.31 -9.91
CA ALA A 119 8.63 14.31 -10.61
C ALA A 119 9.86 15.04 -11.16
N PRO A 120 11.09 14.62 -10.83
CA PRO A 120 12.26 15.18 -11.45
C PRO A 120 12.04 14.95 -12.93
N GLY A 121 11.93 16.06 -13.69
CA GLY A 121 11.67 16.03 -15.10
C GLY A 121 12.58 14.99 -15.70
N ALA A 122 12.00 13.93 -16.23
CA ALA A 122 12.69 12.83 -16.85
C ALA A 122 13.39 13.38 -18.09
N THR A 123 14.56 13.94 -17.90
CA THR A 123 15.53 14.13 -18.97
C THR A 123 15.94 12.70 -19.37
N ARG A 124 15.14 12.10 -20.22
CA ARG A 124 15.50 10.88 -20.96
C ARG A 124 16.71 11.21 -21.81
N ARG A 125 17.89 11.24 -21.21
CA ARG A 125 19.13 11.08 -21.93
C ARG A 125 19.19 9.62 -22.36
N GLY A 126 18.85 9.41 -23.64
CA GLY A 126 18.89 8.12 -24.29
C GLY A 126 20.23 7.44 -24.12
N LEU A 127 20.24 6.32 -23.41
CA LEU A 127 21.40 5.46 -23.18
C LEU A 127 21.35 4.22 -24.09
N PHE A 128 20.63 4.30 -25.21
CA PHE A 128 20.72 3.29 -26.27
C PHE A 128 20.89 3.97 -27.61
N ARG A 129 22.11 4.44 -27.85
CA ARG A 129 22.58 4.77 -29.20
C ARG A 129 23.01 3.45 -29.86
N SER A 130 22.06 2.76 -30.47
CA SER A 130 22.29 1.64 -31.38
C SER A 130 23.27 2.11 -32.46
N ARG A 131 24.51 1.65 -32.40
CA ARG A 131 25.47 1.76 -33.50
C ARG A 131 24.95 0.89 -34.65
N ARG A 132 24.22 1.46 -35.60
CA ARG A 132 24.05 0.88 -36.90
C ARG A 132 25.42 0.94 -37.60
N ARG A 133 26.05 -0.21 -37.69
CA ARG A 133 27.19 -0.48 -38.57
C ARG A 133 26.71 -0.34 -40.02
N LYS A 134 27.18 0.71 -40.70
CA LYS A 134 27.09 0.78 -42.14
C LYS A 134 28.19 -0.15 -42.68
N GLU A 135 27.82 -1.30 -43.17
CA GLU A 135 28.65 -2.05 -44.10
C GLU A 135 28.48 -1.42 -45.47
N ALA A 136 29.54 -0.79 -45.91
CA ALA A 136 29.70 -0.35 -47.29
C ALA A 136 29.95 -1.58 -48.15
N ALA A 137 29.03 -1.89 -49.06
CA ALA A 137 29.31 -2.78 -50.16
C ALA A 137 30.17 -2.02 -51.17
N ALA A 138 31.44 -2.35 -51.24
CA ALA A 138 32.26 -2.13 -52.41
C ALA A 138 32.39 -3.49 -53.10
N CYS A 139 31.90 -3.61 -54.31
CA CYS A 139 32.38 -4.56 -55.35
C CYS A 139 31.88 -4.10 -56.67
N LEU A 140 32.79 -3.77 -57.52
CA LEU A 140 32.92 -4.13 -58.95
C LEU A 140 31.64 -4.39 -59.69
#